data_38584eff050aa4f0c679ee2b3a0b0103
#
_entry.id   38584eff050aa4f0c679ee2b3a0b0103
#
_cell.length_a   1.000
_cell.length_b   1.000
_cell.length_c   1.000
_cell.angle_alpha   90.00
_cell.angle_beta   90.00
_cell.angle_gamma   90.00
#
_symmetry.space_group_name_H-M   'P 1'
#
loop_
_entity.id
_entity.type
_entity.pdbx_description
1 polymer ?
#
loop_
_entity_poly.entity_id
_entity_poly.type
_entity_poly.pdbx_seq_one_letter_code
_entity_poly.pdbx_strand_id
1 'polypeptide(L)'
;MLRISQGSTTEAQTTLRLAGEITGMWVEELRRECERALGDGAPMTKRLVLDLGEVSSVDAAGLALFRALSARRIVVMNCSPYIAELLKGVFNLD
;
A
#
# COMPACT_ATOMS: atom_id res chain seq x y z
N MET A 1 10.29 -1.97 -11.80
CA MET A 1 10.45 -0.63 -11.22
C MET A 1 9.14 -0.20 -10.57
N LEU A 2 9.21 0.42 -9.42
CA LEU A 2 8.02 0.90 -8.72
C LEU A 2 8.05 2.42 -8.63
N ARG A 3 6.94 3.06 -8.99
CA ARG A 3 6.77 4.50 -8.85
C ARG A 3 5.75 4.76 -7.74
N ILE A 4 6.13 5.59 -6.80
CA ILE A 4 5.26 5.97 -5.68
C ILE A 4 5.00 7.47 -5.78
N SER A 5 3.74 7.84 -5.90
CA SER A 5 3.35 9.25 -5.99
C SER A 5 2.37 9.56 -4.86
N GLN A 6 2.48 10.75 -4.31
CA GLN A 6 1.54 11.19 -3.30
C GLN A 6 0.27 11.69 -3.98
N GLY A 7 -0.86 11.15 -3.57
CA GLY A 7 -2.16 11.60 -4.03
C GLY A 7 -2.73 12.64 -3.07
N SER A 8 -4.02 12.54 -2.79
CA SER A 8 -4.69 13.47 -1.88
C SER A 8 -4.23 13.24 -0.44
N THR A 9 -4.09 14.33 0.31
CA THR A 9 -3.78 14.27 1.73
C THR A 9 -4.77 15.14 2.47
N THR A 10 -5.43 14.58 3.47
CA THR A 10 -6.32 15.31 4.37
C THR A 10 -5.89 15.03 5.79
N GLU A 11 -6.59 15.61 6.76
CA GLU A 11 -6.31 15.32 8.16
C GLU A 11 -6.65 13.88 8.51
N ALA A 12 -7.59 13.28 7.78
CA ALA A 12 -8.09 11.93 8.06
C ALA A 12 -7.35 10.85 7.30
N GLN A 13 -6.77 11.17 6.13
CA GLN A 13 -6.09 10.15 5.34
C GLN A 13 -5.08 10.73 4.37
N THR A 14 -4.13 9.89 4.01
CA THR A 14 -3.15 10.17 2.96
C THR A 14 -3.25 9.06 1.92
N THR A 15 -3.23 9.42 0.65
CA THR A 15 -3.29 8.46 -0.44
C THR A 15 -1.93 8.40 -1.13
N LEU A 16 -1.40 7.19 -1.30
CA LEU A 16 -0.21 6.96 -2.12
C LEU A 16 -0.63 6.19 -3.36
N ARG A 17 -0.22 6.68 -4.51
CA ARG A 17 -0.51 6.05 -5.78
C ARG A 17 0.71 5.26 -6.23
N LEU A 18 0.52 3.97 -6.46
CA LEU A 18 1.61 3.06 -6.81
C LEU A 18 1.47 2.62 -8.26
N ALA A 19 2.60 2.55 -8.96
CA ALA A 19 2.62 2.11 -10.36
C ALA A 19 3.83 1.22 -10.59
N GLY A 20 3.63 0.11 -11.29
CA GLY A 20 4.71 -0.81 -11.65
C GLY A 20 4.69 -2.07 -10.83
N GLU A 21 5.87 -2.53 -10.45
CA GLU A 21 6.04 -3.82 -9.78
C GLU A 21 6.48 -3.65 -8.34
N ILE A 22 5.76 -4.28 -7.43
CA ILE A 22 6.11 -4.26 -6.01
C ILE A 22 6.94 -5.52 -5.76
N THR A 23 8.21 -5.45 -6.12
CA THR A 23 9.10 -6.60 -6.11
C THR A 23 10.50 -6.20 -5.64
N GLY A 24 11.23 -7.15 -5.09
CA GLY A 24 12.64 -7.02 -4.77
C GLY A 24 12.95 -5.83 -3.87
N MET A 25 13.93 -5.04 -4.27
CA MET A 25 14.38 -3.87 -3.52
C MET A 25 13.29 -2.79 -3.39
N TRP A 26 12.31 -2.79 -4.30
CA TRP A 26 11.24 -1.79 -4.28
C TRP A 26 10.28 -2.00 -3.11
N VAL A 27 10.23 -3.22 -2.58
CA VAL A 27 9.42 -3.53 -1.41
C VAL A 27 9.88 -2.70 -0.21
N GLU A 28 11.19 -2.59 -0.02
CA GLU A 28 11.74 -1.79 1.06
C GLU A 28 11.44 -0.31 0.89
N GLU A 29 11.52 0.17 -0.34
CA GLU A 29 11.19 1.56 -0.64
C GLU A 29 9.74 1.85 -0.30
N LEU A 30 8.84 0.94 -0.65
CA LEU A 30 7.43 1.08 -0.34
C LEU A 30 7.20 1.08 1.17
N ARG A 31 7.90 0.20 1.89
CA ARG A 31 7.79 0.14 3.34
C ARG A 31 8.15 1.48 3.97
N ARG A 32 9.24 2.09 3.51
CA ARG A 32 9.67 3.40 4.02
C ARG A 32 8.63 4.47 3.77
N GLU A 33 8.05 4.47 2.58
CA GLU A 33 7.03 5.48 2.24
C GLU A 33 5.77 5.29 3.08
N CYS A 34 5.37 4.06 3.33
CA CYS A 34 4.23 3.78 4.19
C CYS A 34 4.50 4.22 5.62
N GLU A 35 5.69 3.92 6.15
CA GLU A 35 6.05 4.34 7.50
C GLU A 35 6.08 5.85 7.63
N ARG A 36 6.60 6.53 6.61
CA ARG A 36 6.63 7.99 6.61
C ARG A 36 5.21 8.57 6.57
N ALA A 37 4.34 7.99 5.76
CA ALA A 37 2.97 8.47 5.63
C ALA A 37 2.15 8.23 6.90
N LEU A 38 2.38 7.10 7.56
CA LEU A 38 1.70 6.81 8.83
C LEU A 38 2.30 7.62 9.97
N GLY A 39 3.60 7.95 9.85
CA GLY A 39 4.29 8.87 10.75
C GLY A 39 4.36 8.47 12.21
N ASP A 40 5.45 8.87 12.85
CA ASP A 40 5.55 8.79 14.31
C ASP A 40 4.79 9.99 14.86
N GLY A 41 3.84 9.75 15.72
CA GLY A 41 3.03 10.83 16.27
C GLY A 41 1.85 11.21 15.40
N ALA A 42 1.63 10.53 14.29
CA ALA A 42 0.43 10.75 13.49
C ALA A 42 -0.81 10.38 14.32
N PRO A 43 -1.93 11.08 14.11
CA PRO A 43 -3.16 10.73 14.82
C PRO A 43 -3.52 9.26 14.61
N MET A 44 -3.99 8.61 15.65
CA MET A 44 -4.41 7.20 15.57
C MET A 44 -5.53 7.01 14.54
N THR A 45 -6.23 8.07 14.22
CA THR A 45 -7.33 8.04 13.26
C THR A 45 -6.88 8.22 11.81
N LYS A 46 -5.63 8.59 11.57
CA LYS A 46 -5.16 8.82 10.21
C LYS A 46 -5.04 7.48 9.48
N ARG A 47 -5.55 7.45 8.28
CA ARG A 47 -5.58 6.26 7.43
C ARG A 47 -4.65 6.44 6.25
N LEU A 48 -3.97 5.38 5.87
CA LEU A 48 -3.18 5.36 4.64
C LEU A 48 -3.94 4.57 3.59
N VAL A 49 -4.15 5.19 2.43
CA VAL A 49 -4.82 4.55 1.30
C VAL A 49 -3.77 4.29 0.22
N LEU A 50 -3.70 3.06 -0.25
CA LEU A 50 -2.79 2.67 -1.33
C LEU A 50 -3.60 2.43 -2.59
N ASP A 51 -3.38 3.26 -3.60
CA ASP A 51 -4.04 3.12 -4.89
C ASP A 51 -3.17 2.21 -5.77
N LEU A 52 -3.66 1.02 -6.04
CA LEU A 52 -2.94 -0.02 -6.77
C LEU A 52 -3.39 -0.13 -8.22
N GLY A 53 -4.05 0.90 -8.74
CA GLY A 53 -4.63 0.85 -10.08
C GLY A 53 -3.63 0.61 -11.19
N GLU A 54 -2.37 0.97 -11.00
CA GLU A 54 -1.32 0.78 -12.02
C GLU A 54 -0.23 -0.20 -11.57
N VAL A 55 -0.51 -1.00 -10.55
CA VAL A 55 0.40 -2.04 -10.10
C VAL A 55 0.22 -3.28 -10.97
N SER A 56 1.31 -3.75 -11.55
CA SER A 56 1.27 -4.90 -12.46
C SER A 56 1.59 -6.22 -11.78
N SER A 57 2.39 -6.21 -10.72
CA SER A 57 2.73 -7.45 -10.02
C SER A 57 3.20 -7.17 -8.60
N VAL A 58 3.12 -8.22 -7.77
CA VAL A 58 3.57 -8.19 -6.38
C VAL A 58 4.22 -9.54 -6.11
N ASP A 59 5.47 -9.53 -5.65
CA ASP A 59 6.15 -10.78 -5.33
C ASP A 59 5.89 -11.22 -3.88
N ALA A 60 6.52 -12.32 -3.46
CA ALA A 60 6.31 -12.84 -2.11
C ALA A 60 6.73 -11.84 -1.03
N ALA A 61 7.82 -11.10 -1.27
CA ALA A 61 8.26 -10.07 -0.33
C ALA A 61 7.25 -8.93 -0.24
N GLY A 62 6.66 -8.56 -1.38
CA GLY A 62 5.60 -7.55 -1.41
C GLY A 62 4.36 -8.00 -0.66
N LEU A 63 3.97 -9.27 -0.84
CA LEU A 63 2.84 -9.81 -0.09
C LEU A 63 3.11 -9.85 1.40
N ALA A 64 4.34 -10.18 1.80
CA ALA A 64 4.72 -10.18 3.21
C ALA A 64 4.63 -8.77 3.79
N LEU A 65 5.02 -7.75 3.03
CA LEU A 65 4.89 -6.37 3.45
C LEU A 65 3.41 -6.02 3.66
N PHE A 66 2.55 -6.34 2.69
CA PHE A 66 1.13 -6.05 2.82
C PHE A 66 0.52 -6.76 4.01
N ARG A 67 0.95 -7.99 4.27
CA ARG A 67 0.47 -8.73 5.44
C ARG A 67 0.84 -8.01 6.73
N ALA A 68 2.07 -7.50 6.81
CA ALA A 68 2.50 -6.72 7.98
C ALA A 68 1.72 -5.42 8.11
N LEU A 69 1.44 -4.76 6.97
CA LEU A 69 0.71 -3.50 6.97
C LEU A 69 -0.77 -3.68 7.26
N SER A 70 -1.33 -4.88 7.02
CA SER A 70 -2.76 -5.12 7.21
C SER A 70 -3.19 -4.97 8.67
N ALA A 71 -2.25 -5.07 9.61
CA ALA A 71 -2.53 -4.86 11.03
C ALA A 71 -2.61 -3.37 11.39
N ARG A 72 -2.30 -2.49 10.44
CA ARG A 72 -2.31 -1.05 10.65
C ARG A 72 -3.49 -0.44 9.89
N ARG A 73 -3.62 0.89 9.97
CA ARG A 73 -4.75 1.59 9.34
C ARG A 73 -4.48 1.82 7.86
N ILE A 74 -4.45 0.74 7.11
CA ILE A 74 -4.14 0.78 5.68
C ILE A 74 -5.30 0.18 4.90
N VAL A 75 -5.69 0.87 3.84
CA VAL A 75 -6.74 0.44 2.92
C VAL A 75 -6.15 0.43 1.52
N VAL A 76 -6.48 -0.58 0.74
CA VAL A 76 -6.07 -0.64 -0.67
C VAL A 76 -7.27 -0.36 -1.55
N MET A 77 -7.04 0.28 -2.70
CA MET A 77 -8.11 0.59 -3.63
C MET A 77 -7.64 0.40 -5.07
N ASN A 78 -8.60 0.29 -5.96
CA ASN A 78 -8.37 0.16 -7.40
C ASN A 78 -7.53 -1.06 -7.79
N CYS A 79 -7.61 -2.13 -7.01
CA CYS A 79 -6.89 -3.36 -7.33
C CYS A 79 -7.44 -3.94 -8.63
N SER A 80 -6.54 -4.32 -9.55
CA SER A 80 -6.94 -5.11 -10.70
C SER A 80 -7.43 -6.48 -10.21
N PRO A 81 -8.19 -7.23 -11.02
CA PRO A 81 -8.63 -8.57 -10.59
C PRO A 81 -7.47 -9.47 -10.18
N TYR A 82 -6.35 -9.40 -10.89
CA TYR A 82 -5.17 -10.18 -10.56
C TYR A 82 -4.61 -9.79 -9.18
N ILE A 83 -4.43 -8.50 -8.95
CA ILE A 83 -3.88 -8.01 -7.68
C ILE A 83 -4.86 -8.26 -6.54
N ALA A 84 -6.14 -8.06 -6.78
CA ALA A 84 -7.16 -8.34 -5.77
C ALA A 84 -7.11 -9.80 -5.33
N GLU A 85 -6.91 -10.72 -6.27
CA GLU A 85 -6.81 -12.13 -5.94
C GLU A 85 -5.57 -12.41 -5.10
N LEU A 86 -4.44 -11.78 -5.41
CA LEU A 86 -3.23 -11.93 -4.62
C LEU A 86 -3.40 -11.43 -3.18
N LEU A 87 -4.16 -10.36 -3.00
CA LEU A 87 -4.32 -9.73 -1.69
C LEU A 87 -5.52 -10.25 -0.90
N LYS A 88 -6.28 -11.14 -1.47
CA LYS A 88 -7.52 -11.62 -0.88
C LYS A 88 -7.36 -12.21 0.52
N GLY A 89 -6.24 -12.89 0.76
CA GLY A 89 -5.95 -13.47 2.08
C GLY A 89 -5.25 -12.51 3.02
N VAL A 90 -4.91 -11.31 2.55
CA VAL A 90 -4.15 -10.33 3.32
C VAL A 90 -5.07 -9.21 3.79
N PHE A 91 -5.90 -8.70 2.90
CA PHE A 91 -6.87 -7.66 3.21
C PHE A 91 -8.28 -8.21 2.97
N ASN A 92 -9.24 -7.65 3.68
CA ASN A 92 -10.64 -8.04 3.50
C ASN A 92 -11.20 -7.26 2.31
N LEU A 93 -11.10 -7.83 1.13
CA LEU A 93 -11.48 -7.18 -0.14
C LEU A 93 -12.83 -7.69 -0.68
N ASP A 94 -13.80 -7.82 0.13
CA ASP A 94 -15.13 -8.28 -0.31
C ASP A 94 -15.84 -7.25 -1.16
#